data_9796e407a4613cafe4aaa1600966a900
#
_entry.id   9796e407a4613cafe4aaa1600966a900
#
_cell.length_a   1.000
_cell.length_b   1.000
_cell.length_c   1.000
_cell.angle_alpha   90.00
_cell.angle_beta   90.00
_cell.angle_gamma   90.00
#
_symmetry.space_group_name_H-M   'P 1'
#
loop_
_entity.id
_entity.type
_entity.pdbx_description
1 polymer ?
#
loop_
_entity_poly.entity_id
_entity_poly.type
_entity_poly.pdbx_seq_one_letter_code
_entity_poly.pdbx_strand_id
1 'polypeptide(L)'
;MKKQIAILGSTGSIGTQALEVIEEHSNLYEVYCLTANNKVELLAEQAHKFKPAAIVIANEARYDELKSLMSDMPDVKVYAGAKALDEIVEAGPINMVLTAMVGFAGLNPTIHAIKAGKTICLANKETLVVAGELILALAQQYHTPILPVDSEHSAIFQSLVGEDQNPIEKILLTASGGPFRLKSMEEIAHVTKADALRHPTWDMGAKITIDSASMMNKGFEVIEAKWLFGVEANQIQVLVHPQSIVHSAVQFQDGSVKAQLGVPDMRLPIQYAFSFPQRLHLSGERLDLFKAQHLDFFEPDLNKFRCLALAFEAINKGGNMPCIVNAANEIVNRGFLEDKCGFLQMGDIIAETMQRATFDKNPSYDTYIATDAEARRIATELMNK
;
A
#
# COMPACT_ATOMS: atom_id res chain seq x y z
N MET A 1 -23.36 -10.55 -15.38
CA MET A 1 -23.44 -9.21 -14.73
C MET A 1 -22.01 -8.69 -14.59
N LYS A 2 -21.81 -7.37 -14.73
CA LYS A 2 -20.50 -6.75 -14.47
C LYS A 2 -20.22 -6.78 -12.97
N LYS A 3 -18.92 -6.95 -12.60
CA LYS A 3 -18.50 -6.80 -11.20
C LYS A 3 -18.56 -5.32 -10.81
N GLN A 4 -19.21 -5.03 -9.69
CA GLN A 4 -19.34 -3.69 -9.12
C GLN A 4 -18.15 -3.40 -8.20
N ILE A 5 -17.39 -2.35 -8.50
CA ILE A 5 -16.14 -2.03 -7.79
C ILE A 5 -16.30 -0.70 -7.03
N ALA A 6 -15.96 -0.70 -5.76
CA ALA A 6 -15.74 0.52 -4.98
C ALA A 6 -14.23 0.83 -4.94
N ILE A 7 -13.86 2.08 -5.21
CA ILE A 7 -12.47 2.55 -5.17
C ILE A 7 -12.29 3.54 -4.05
N LEU A 8 -11.62 3.14 -2.99
CA LEU A 8 -11.23 4.01 -1.88
C LEU A 8 -9.93 4.73 -2.24
N GLY A 9 -10.03 6.05 -2.53
CA GLY A 9 -8.89 6.85 -2.98
C GLY A 9 -8.74 6.90 -4.51
N SER A 10 -9.83 7.08 -5.25
CA SER A 10 -9.86 7.07 -6.71
C SER A 10 -9.03 8.17 -7.38
N THR A 11 -8.75 9.26 -6.67
CA THR A 11 -7.96 10.40 -7.17
C THR A 11 -6.45 10.26 -6.91
N GLY A 12 -6.02 9.15 -6.30
CA GLY A 12 -4.61 8.78 -6.12
C GLY A 12 -4.05 8.04 -7.33
N SER A 13 -2.72 7.79 -7.32
CA SER A 13 -2.02 7.09 -8.42
C SER A 13 -2.62 5.70 -8.71
N ILE A 14 -2.89 4.90 -7.68
CA ILE A 14 -3.51 3.57 -7.86
C ILE A 14 -4.96 3.69 -8.32
N GLY A 15 -5.72 4.63 -7.75
CA GLY A 15 -7.12 4.81 -8.09
C GLY A 15 -7.34 5.26 -9.54
N THR A 16 -6.51 6.16 -10.05
CA THR A 16 -6.58 6.60 -11.46
C THR A 16 -6.23 5.46 -12.42
N GLN A 17 -5.18 4.69 -12.14
CA GLN A 17 -4.82 3.51 -12.94
C GLN A 17 -5.87 2.39 -12.87
N ALA A 18 -6.54 2.24 -11.73
CA ALA A 18 -7.67 1.30 -11.61
C ALA A 18 -8.85 1.71 -12.51
N LEU A 19 -9.11 3.02 -12.62
CA LEU A 19 -10.14 3.52 -13.55
C LEU A 19 -9.77 3.28 -15.02
N GLU A 20 -8.49 3.36 -15.40
CA GLU A 20 -8.02 2.98 -16.75
C GLU A 20 -8.27 1.49 -17.02
N VAL A 21 -7.98 0.60 -16.05
CA VAL A 21 -8.27 -0.84 -16.16
C VAL A 21 -9.76 -1.11 -16.31
N ILE A 22 -10.61 -0.41 -15.54
CA ILE A 22 -12.06 -0.55 -15.63
C ILE A 22 -12.58 -0.05 -17.00
N GLU A 23 -12.02 1.04 -17.51
CA GLU A 23 -12.37 1.58 -18.83
C GLU A 23 -12.01 0.59 -19.95
N GLU A 24 -10.80 0.01 -19.94
CA GLU A 24 -10.35 -0.99 -20.91
C GLU A 24 -11.23 -2.25 -20.88
N HIS A 25 -11.77 -2.62 -19.69
CA HIS A 25 -12.61 -3.79 -19.50
C HIS A 25 -14.04 -3.43 -19.05
N SER A 26 -14.60 -2.39 -19.65
CA SER A 26 -15.93 -1.87 -19.32
C SER A 26 -17.09 -2.86 -19.57
N ASN A 27 -16.83 -3.96 -20.28
CA ASN A 27 -17.76 -5.08 -20.41
C ASN A 27 -17.77 -6.02 -19.18
N LEU A 28 -16.73 -6.00 -18.34
CA LEU A 28 -16.57 -6.87 -17.16
C LEU A 28 -16.79 -6.13 -15.84
N TYR A 29 -16.43 -4.83 -15.80
CA TYR A 29 -16.39 -4.03 -14.59
C TYR A 29 -17.27 -2.79 -14.69
N GLU A 30 -17.73 -2.32 -13.53
CA GLU A 30 -18.48 -1.09 -13.38
C GLU A 30 -18.12 -0.44 -12.03
N VAL A 31 -17.99 0.87 -12.03
CA VAL A 31 -17.70 1.63 -10.82
C VAL A 31 -18.98 1.85 -10.03
N TYR A 32 -19.05 1.32 -8.81
CA TYR A 32 -20.16 1.56 -7.89
C TYR A 32 -19.92 2.81 -7.04
N CYS A 33 -18.71 2.97 -6.50
CA CYS A 33 -18.38 4.10 -5.64
C CYS A 33 -16.96 4.61 -5.90
N LEU A 34 -16.78 5.93 -5.87
CA LEU A 34 -15.48 6.61 -5.89
C LEU A 34 -15.32 7.45 -4.62
N THR A 35 -14.10 7.45 -4.07
CA THR A 35 -13.83 8.29 -2.91
C THR A 35 -12.54 9.10 -3.07
N ALA A 36 -12.50 10.27 -2.44
CA ALA A 36 -11.31 11.10 -2.36
C ALA A 36 -11.23 11.77 -0.98
N ASN A 37 -10.05 12.31 -0.62
CA ASN A 37 -9.92 13.10 0.61
C ASN A 37 -10.20 14.60 0.34
N ASN A 38 -9.43 15.24 -0.55
CA ASN A 38 -9.50 16.69 -0.78
C ASN A 38 -9.67 17.10 -2.25
N LYS A 39 -9.42 16.18 -3.22
CA LYS A 39 -9.41 16.47 -4.65
C LYS A 39 -10.84 16.43 -5.21
N VAL A 40 -11.60 17.48 -4.95
CA VAL A 40 -13.04 17.57 -5.27
C VAL A 40 -13.27 17.59 -6.78
N GLU A 41 -12.54 18.43 -7.50
CA GLU A 41 -12.69 18.61 -8.93
C GLU A 41 -12.42 17.29 -9.69
N LEU A 42 -11.30 16.63 -9.37
CA LEU A 42 -10.96 15.35 -10.01
C LEU A 42 -11.97 14.26 -9.67
N LEU A 43 -12.48 14.23 -8.43
CA LEU A 43 -13.54 13.27 -8.04
C LEU A 43 -14.83 13.52 -8.84
N ALA A 44 -15.23 14.78 -9.04
CA ALA A 44 -16.37 15.15 -9.85
C ALA A 44 -16.17 14.77 -11.33
N GLU A 45 -15.00 15.06 -11.91
CA GLU A 45 -14.64 14.62 -13.29
C GLU A 45 -14.74 13.10 -13.45
N GLN A 46 -14.19 12.34 -12.49
CA GLN A 46 -14.30 10.89 -12.48
C GLN A 46 -15.76 10.43 -12.38
N ALA A 47 -16.56 11.09 -11.54
CA ALA A 47 -17.99 10.77 -11.40
C ALA A 47 -18.79 11.04 -12.68
N HIS A 48 -18.53 12.13 -13.37
CA HIS A 48 -19.15 12.42 -14.67
C HIS A 48 -18.82 11.37 -15.73
N LYS A 49 -17.55 10.90 -15.74
CA LYS A 49 -17.08 9.90 -16.69
C LYS A 49 -17.63 8.51 -16.41
N PHE A 50 -17.54 8.04 -15.17
CA PHE A 50 -17.84 6.66 -14.79
C PHE A 50 -19.25 6.46 -14.25
N LYS A 51 -19.98 7.52 -13.93
CA LYS A 51 -21.37 7.53 -13.46
C LYS A 51 -21.63 6.53 -12.32
N PRO A 52 -20.87 6.61 -11.21
CA PRO A 52 -21.03 5.70 -10.09
C PRO A 52 -22.38 5.90 -9.39
N ALA A 53 -22.84 4.93 -8.60
CA ALA A 53 -24.02 5.08 -7.76
C ALA A 53 -23.79 6.10 -6.62
N ALA A 54 -22.53 6.23 -6.14
CA ALA A 54 -22.18 7.13 -5.05
C ALA A 54 -20.76 7.64 -5.16
N ILE A 55 -20.49 8.81 -4.57
CA ILE A 55 -19.18 9.37 -4.32
C ILE A 55 -19.06 9.84 -2.88
N VAL A 56 -17.85 9.75 -2.31
CA VAL A 56 -17.59 10.17 -0.93
C VAL A 56 -16.35 11.06 -0.87
N ILE A 57 -16.48 12.25 -0.25
CA ILE A 57 -15.35 13.10 0.09
C ILE A 57 -15.03 12.94 1.59
N ALA A 58 -13.82 12.50 1.93
CA ALA A 58 -13.47 12.24 3.34
C ALA A 58 -13.38 13.54 4.16
N ASN A 59 -12.93 14.64 3.54
CA ASN A 59 -12.92 15.95 4.18
C ASN A 59 -14.32 16.57 4.11
N GLU A 60 -15.04 16.56 5.23
CA GLU A 60 -16.40 17.11 5.33
C GLU A 60 -16.51 18.59 4.94
N ALA A 61 -15.44 19.37 5.15
CA ALA A 61 -15.42 20.79 4.77
C ALA A 61 -15.53 21.02 3.24
N ARG A 62 -15.31 19.96 2.45
CA ARG A 62 -15.40 20.01 0.97
C ARG A 62 -16.73 19.46 0.43
N TYR A 63 -17.69 19.12 1.32
CA TYR A 63 -18.96 18.50 0.92
C TYR A 63 -19.79 19.38 0.00
N ASP A 64 -20.02 20.65 0.40
CA ASP A 64 -20.90 21.57 -0.35
C ASP A 64 -20.32 21.89 -1.74
N GLU A 65 -19.00 21.98 -1.84
CA GLU A 65 -18.29 22.17 -3.11
C GLU A 65 -18.50 20.97 -4.03
N LEU A 66 -18.29 19.74 -3.54
CA LEU A 66 -18.53 18.54 -4.33
C LEU A 66 -19.99 18.43 -4.75
N LYS A 67 -20.92 18.69 -3.84
CA LYS A 67 -22.35 18.66 -4.12
C LYS A 67 -22.76 19.67 -5.19
N SER A 68 -22.15 20.85 -5.19
CA SER A 68 -22.36 21.87 -6.23
C SER A 68 -21.88 21.39 -7.60
N LEU A 69 -20.70 20.76 -7.69
CA LEU A 69 -20.16 20.23 -8.94
C LEU A 69 -20.96 19.03 -9.48
N MET A 70 -21.73 18.38 -8.64
CA MET A 70 -22.57 17.22 -9.02
C MET A 70 -24.04 17.60 -9.23
N SER A 71 -24.38 18.88 -9.30
CA SER A 71 -25.76 19.35 -9.40
C SER A 71 -26.50 18.91 -10.68
N ASP A 72 -25.78 18.61 -11.74
CA ASP A 72 -26.26 18.09 -13.02
C ASP A 72 -26.39 16.54 -13.06
N MET A 73 -25.93 15.85 -12.00
CA MET A 73 -26.00 14.39 -11.87
C MET A 73 -26.82 13.97 -10.63
N PRO A 74 -28.12 14.18 -10.60
CA PRO A 74 -28.96 13.95 -9.41
C PRO A 74 -29.04 12.46 -8.99
N ASP A 75 -28.74 11.54 -9.88
CA ASP A 75 -28.76 10.10 -9.62
C ASP A 75 -27.52 9.62 -8.84
N VAL A 76 -26.42 10.39 -8.84
CA VAL A 76 -25.19 10.10 -8.10
C VAL A 76 -25.32 10.64 -6.67
N LYS A 77 -25.27 9.73 -5.69
CA LYS A 77 -25.35 10.11 -4.28
C LYS A 77 -24.03 10.68 -3.79
N VAL A 78 -24.05 11.83 -3.15
CA VAL A 78 -22.87 12.52 -2.61
C VAL A 78 -22.88 12.41 -1.10
N TYR A 79 -21.78 11.88 -0.53
CA TYR A 79 -21.59 11.72 0.91
C TYR A 79 -20.27 12.36 1.35
N ALA A 80 -20.11 12.59 2.66
CA ALA A 80 -18.88 13.11 3.25
C ALA A 80 -18.55 12.47 4.60
N GLY A 81 -17.26 12.54 4.95
CA GLY A 81 -16.74 12.11 6.24
C GLY A 81 -16.28 10.65 6.31
N ALA A 82 -15.53 10.36 7.39
CA ALA A 82 -14.95 9.03 7.61
C ALA A 82 -16.03 7.95 7.77
N LYS A 83 -17.12 8.27 8.48
CA LYS A 83 -18.24 7.35 8.68
C LYS A 83 -18.88 6.94 7.35
N ALA A 84 -19.01 7.88 6.41
CA ALA A 84 -19.53 7.58 5.09
C ALA A 84 -18.63 6.64 4.27
N LEU A 85 -17.31 6.71 4.46
CA LEU A 85 -16.36 5.76 3.88
C LEU A 85 -16.55 4.34 4.42
N ASP A 86 -16.80 4.21 5.72
CA ASP A 86 -17.03 2.92 6.38
C ASP A 86 -18.35 2.28 5.91
N GLU A 87 -19.42 3.09 5.86
CA GLU A 87 -20.77 2.62 5.50
C GLU A 87 -20.91 2.27 4.00
N ILE A 88 -20.27 3.04 3.12
CA ILE A 88 -20.46 2.85 1.67
C ILE A 88 -19.90 1.51 1.17
N VAL A 89 -18.83 1.00 1.77
CA VAL A 89 -18.23 -0.27 1.36
C VAL A 89 -19.08 -1.47 1.73
N GLU A 90 -20.06 -1.32 2.62
CA GLU A 90 -21.01 -2.34 3.00
C GLU A 90 -22.17 -2.49 1.98
N ALA A 91 -22.32 -1.56 1.02
CA ALA A 91 -23.42 -1.55 0.09
C ALA A 91 -23.57 -2.90 -0.66
N GLY A 92 -24.79 -3.43 -0.66
CA GLY A 92 -25.08 -4.77 -1.19
C GLY A 92 -24.57 -5.07 -2.60
N PRO A 93 -24.70 -4.15 -3.58
CA PRO A 93 -24.25 -4.40 -4.95
C PRO A 93 -22.73 -4.52 -5.13
N ILE A 94 -21.91 -3.98 -4.22
CA ILE A 94 -20.44 -4.02 -4.33
C ILE A 94 -19.94 -5.47 -4.25
N ASN A 95 -19.14 -5.86 -5.23
CA ASN A 95 -18.45 -7.16 -5.26
C ASN A 95 -17.03 -7.08 -4.73
N MET A 96 -16.30 -5.98 -5.08
CA MET A 96 -14.89 -5.79 -4.77
C MET A 96 -14.65 -4.38 -4.27
N VAL A 97 -13.73 -4.24 -3.32
CA VAL A 97 -13.26 -2.95 -2.80
C VAL A 97 -11.77 -2.83 -3.06
N LEU A 98 -11.38 -1.86 -3.87
CA LEU A 98 -9.98 -1.47 -4.01
C LEU A 98 -9.63 -0.48 -2.90
N THR A 99 -8.77 -0.89 -1.98
CA THR A 99 -8.32 -0.06 -0.87
C THR A 99 -7.03 0.69 -1.27
N ALA A 100 -7.19 1.83 -1.95
CA ALA A 100 -6.08 2.66 -2.45
C ALA A 100 -5.89 3.96 -1.63
N MET A 101 -6.34 3.97 -0.39
CA MET A 101 -6.08 5.01 0.59
C MET A 101 -4.64 4.90 1.12
N VAL A 102 -4.09 5.97 1.64
CA VAL A 102 -2.73 6.01 2.18
C VAL A 102 -2.77 6.00 3.71
N GLY A 103 -1.91 5.19 4.32
CA GLY A 103 -1.69 5.19 5.76
C GLY A 103 -2.80 4.52 6.58
N PHE A 104 -2.84 4.87 7.86
CA PHE A 104 -3.76 4.30 8.85
C PHE A 104 -5.25 4.44 8.49
N ALA A 105 -5.62 5.50 7.75
CA ALA A 105 -7.01 5.79 7.41
C ALA A 105 -7.72 4.69 6.61
N GLY A 106 -6.99 3.80 5.96
CA GLY A 106 -7.55 2.66 5.22
C GLY A 106 -8.00 1.50 6.10
N LEU A 107 -7.59 1.44 7.37
CA LEU A 107 -7.86 0.30 8.26
C LEU A 107 -9.36 0.09 8.49
N ASN A 108 -10.07 1.11 8.94
CA ASN A 108 -11.49 0.97 9.32
C ASN A 108 -12.41 0.62 8.15
N PRO A 109 -12.38 1.32 6.99
CA PRO A 109 -13.20 0.93 5.85
C PRO A 109 -12.83 -0.46 5.31
N THR A 110 -11.57 -0.92 5.45
CA THR A 110 -11.20 -2.29 5.08
C THR A 110 -11.86 -3.31 6.02
N ILE A 111 -11.91 -3.06 7.33
CA ILE A 111 -12.61 -3.91 8.30
C ILE A 111 -14.11 -4.00 7.96
N HIS A 112 -14.76 -2.87 7.64
CA HIS A 112 -16.17 -2.84 7.25
C HIS A 112 -16.43 -3.62 5.97
N ALA A 113 -15.57 -3.47 4.95
CA ALA A 113 -15.67 -4.22 3.71
C ALA A 113 -15.50 -5.74 3.91
N ILE A 114 -14.55 -6.16 4.76
CA ILE A 114 -14.35 -7.57 5.12
C ILE A 114 -15.59 -8.15 5.79
N LYS A 115 -16.14 -7.45 6.81
CA LYS A 115 -17.34 -7.89 7.53
C LYS A 115 -18.56 -7.97 6.61
N ALA A 116 -18.62 -7.13 5.58
CA ALA A 116 -19.66 -7.17 4.56
C ALA A 116 -19.41 -8.22 3.45
N GLY A 117 -18.38 -9.06 3.56
CA GLY A 117 -18.05 -10.13 2.62
C GLY A 117 -17.57 -9.64 1.24
N LYS A 118 -17.01 -8.44 1.15
CA LYS A 118 -16.52 -7.87 -0.10
C LYS A 118 -15.09 -8.33 -0.39
N THR A 119 -14.82 -8.83 -1.58
CA THR A 119 -13.43 -9.13 -1.98
C THR A 119 -12.56 -7.87 -1.87
N ILE A 120 -11.46 -7.96 -1.15
CA ILE A 120 -10.52 -6.85 -0.96
C ILE A 120 -9.40 -6.92 -1.98
N CYS A 121 -9.25 -5.88 -2.81
CA CYS A 121 -8.07 -5.64 -3.63
C CYS A 121 -7.17 -4.68 -2.85
N LEU A 122 -6.18 -5.23 -2.14
CA LEU A 122 -5.41 -4.50 -1.14
C LEU A 122 -4.23 -3.76 -1.77
N ALA A 123 -4.34 -2.43 -1.86
CA ALA A 123 -3.23 -1.55 -2.23
C ALA A 123 -2.71 -0.73 -1.02
N ASN A 124 -3.49 -0.62 0.04
CA ASN A 124 -3.10 0.03 1.29
C ASN A 124 -2.37 -0.97 2.19
N LYS A 125 -1.06 -1.10 2.02
CA LYS A 125 -0.22 -2.02 2.82
C LYS A 125 -0.24 -1.71 4.31
N GLU A 126 -0.42 -0.43 4.68
CA GLU A 126 -0.43 0.01 6.06
C GLU A 126 -1.54 -0.68 6.87
N THR A 127 -2.62 -1.10 6.23
CA THR A 127 -3.67 -1.91 6.88
C THR A 127 -3.13 -3.20 7.50
N LEU A 128 -2.28 -3.94 6.76
CA LEU A 128 -1.63 -5.16 7.28
C LEU A 128 -0.43 -4.85 8.18
N VAL A 129 0.28 -3.77 7.93
CA VAL A 129 1.36 -3.32 8.81
C VAL A 129 0.82 -3.01 10.19
N VAL A 130 -0.27 -2.25 10.28
CA VAL A 130 -0.86 -1.83 11.55
C VAL A 130 -1.51 -2.98 12.30
N ALA A 131 -2.35 -3.77 11.63
CA ALA A 131 -3.26 -4.71 12.27
C ALA A 131 -3.39 -6.03 11.50
N GLY A 132 -2.29 -6.55 10.92
CA GLY A 132 -2.33 -7.71 10.03
C GLY A 132 -2.97 -8.94 10.64
N GLU A 133 -2.65 -9.26 11.92
CA GLU A 133 -3.25 -10.39 12.63
C GLU A 133 -4.79 -10.24 12.72
N LEU A 134 -5.28 -9.07 13.10
CA LEU A 134 -6.70 -8.77 13.19
C LEU A 134 -7.38 -8.86 11.81
N ILE A 135 -6.76 -8.28 10.78
CA ILE A 135 -7.32 -8.26 9.42
C ILE A 135 -7.44 -9.66 8.86
N LEU A 136 -6.41 -10.51 9.01
CA LEU A 136 -6.46 -11.89 8.52
C LEU A 136 -7.45 -12.75 9.31
N ALA A 137 -7.53 -12.57 10.63
CA ALA A 137 -8.53 -13.26 11.45
C ALA A 137 -9.96 -12.90 11.01
N LEU A 138 -10.23 -11.61 10.74
CA LEU A 138 -11.52 -11.18 10.20
C LEU A 138 -11.77 -11.72 8.79
N ALA A 139 -10.78 -11.66 7.90
CA ALA A 139 -10.91 -12.18 6.54
C ALA A 139 -11.25 -13.68 6.54
N GLN A 140 -10.62 -14.46 7.43
CA GLN A 140 -10.94 -15.88 7.62
C GLN A 140 -12.34 -16.07 8.19
N GLN A 141 -12.71 -15.32 9.22
CA GLN A 141 -14.02 -15.40 9.86
C GLN A 141 -15.18 -15.10 8.90
N TYR A 142 -15.00 -14.10 8.03
CA TYR A 142 -16.04 -13.66 7.08
C TYR A 142 -15.85 -14.28 5.67
N HIS A 143 -14.90 -15.22 5.51
CA HIS A 143 -14.59 -15.87 4.23
C HIS A 143 -14.33 -14.86 3.10
N THR A 144 -13.67 -13.77 3.42
CA THR A 144 -13.40 -12.65 2.50
C THR A 144 -12.01 -12.79 1.88
N PRO A 145 -11.90 -12.94 0.55
CA PRO A 145 -10.61 -12.96 -0.12
C PRO A 145 -9.89 -11.60 -0.03
N ILE A 146 -8.57 -11.64 0.24
CA ILE A 146 -7.69 -10.49 0.12
C ILE A 146 -6.73 -10.76 -1.03
N LEU A 147 -6.78 -9.93 -2.07
CA LEU A 147 -5.96 -10.02 -3.27
C LEU A 147 -4.96 -8.85 -3.27
N PRO A 148 -3.65 -9.12 -3.32
CA PRO A 148 -2.65 -8.08 -3.27
C PRO A 148 -2.59 -7.26 -4.56
N VAL A 149 -2.49 -5.94 -4.43
CA VAL A 149 -2.32 -4.98 -5.52
C VAL A 149 -0.92 -4.38 -5.50
N ASP A 150 -0.23 -4.34 -4.36
CA ASP A 150 1.18 -3.95 -4.35
C ASP A 150 1.99 -4.86 -5.29
N SER A 151 2.89 -4.27 -6.11
CA SER A 151 3.52 -4.96 -7.24
C SER A 151 4.29 -6.20 -6.80
N GLU A 152 5.04 -6.10 -5.73
CA GLU A 152 5.84 -7.18 -5.17
C GLU A 152 4.96 -8.31 -4.61
N HIS A 153 3.91 -7.96 -3.86
CA HIS A 153 3.00 -8.94 -3.29
C HIS A 153 2.13 -9.61 -4.36
N SER A 154 1.72 -8.86 -5.37
CA SER A 154 1.06 -9.43 -6.55
C SER A 154 1.99 -10.43 -7.27
N ALA A 155 3.29 -10.11 -7.40
CA ALA A 155 4.27 -10.99 -8.02
C ALA A 155 4.46 -12.29 -7.23
N ILE A 156 4.55 -12.20 -5.89
CA ILE A 156 4.64 -13.37 -4.99
C ILE A 156 3.36 -14.20 -5.13
N PHE A 157 2.19 -13.57 -5.03
CA PHE A 157 0.90 -14.23 -5.20
C PHE A 157 0.80 -14.96 -6.55
N GLN A 158 1.20 -14.32 -7.65
CA GLN A 158 1.22 -14.93 -8.98
C GLN A 158 2.17 -16.11 -9.07
N SER A 159 3.30 -16.08 -8.37
CA SER A 159 4.28 -17.16 -8.30
C SER A 159 3.78 -18.35 -7.49
N LEU A 160 2.86 -18.14 -6.57
CA LEU A 160 2.26 -19.17 -5.72
C LEU A 160 1.02 -19.84 -6.32
N VAL A 161 0.45 -19.30 -7.41
CA VAL A 161 -0.70 -19.92 -8.06
C VAL A 161 -0.36 -21.33 -8.54
N GLY A 162 -1.12 -22.31 -8.05
CA GLY A 162 -0.91 -23.73 -8.34
C GLY A 162 0.16 -24.41 -7.47
N GLU A 163 0.68 -23.72 -6.45
CA GLU A 163 1.71 -24.22 -5.53
C GLU A 163 1.17 -24.48 -4.10
N ASP A 164 -0.13 -24.63 -3.97
CA ASP A 164 -0.83 -24.69 -2.66
C ASP A 164 -0.29 -25.73 -1.68
N GLN A 165 0.36 -26.81 -2.20
CA GLN A 165 0.95 -27.86 -1.39
C GLN A 165 2.48 -27.76 -1.26
N ASN A 166 3.09 -26.78 -1.89
CA ASN A 166 4.54 -26.64 -1.92
C ASN A 166 5.00 -25.59 -0.90
N PRO A 167 5.77 -26.02 0.13
CA PRO A 167 6.21 -25.10 1.17
C PRO A 167 7.15 -24.02 0.63
N ILE A 168 6.92 -22.79 1.06
CA ILE A 168 7.81 -21.67 0.81
C ILE A 168 9.06 -21.84 1.67
N GLU A 169 10.25 -21.87 1.04
CA GLU A 169 11.51 -21.77 1.76
C GLU A 169 11.81 -20.30 2.05
N LYS A 170 11.77 -19.45 0.99
CA LYS A 170 12.00 -18.00 1.12
C LYS A 170 11.14 -17.20 0.15
N ILE A 171 10.74 -16.01 0.58
CA ILE A 171 10.28 -14.93 -0.29
C ILE A 171 11.50 -14.07 -0.63
N LEU A 172 11.72 -13.85 -1.92
CA LEU A 172 12.75 -12.98 -2.46
C LEU A 172 12.06 -11.66 -2.84
N LEU A 173 12.02 -10.73 -1.89
CA LEU A 173 11.31 -9.45 -2.03
C LEU A 173 12.22 -8.41 -2.67
N THR A 174 11.93 -8.03 -3.91
CA THR A 174 12.75 -7.05 -4.63
C THR A 174 12.46 -5.62 -4.25
N ALA A 175 13.44 -4.75 -4.38
CA ALA A 175 13.35 -3.31 -4.14
C ALA A 175 14.17 -2.56 -5.20
N SER A 176 13.72 -1.40 -5.66
CA SER A 176 14.56 -0.53 -6.52
C SER A 176 15.83 -0.04 -5.81
N GLY A 177 15.82 0.00 -4.47
CA GLY A 177 16.85 0.57 -3.61
C GLY A 177 16.75 2.09 -3.47
N GLY A 178 15.76 2.71 -4.10
CA GLY A 178 15.52 4.14 -4.03
C GLY A 178 16.62 5.02 -4.65
N PRO A 179 16.51 6.36 -4.57
CA PRO A 179 17.43 7.29 -5.19
C PRO A 179 18.81 7.33 -4.51
N PHE A 180 18.93 6.82 -3.27
CA PHE A 180 20.15 6.98 -2.45
C PHE A 180 20.97 5.71 -2.32
N ARG A 181 20.65 4.64 -3.05
CA ARG A 181 21.36 3.35 -2.95
C ARG A 181 22.88 3.44 -3.15
N LEU A 182 23.34 4.34 -4.02
CA LEU A 182 24.77 4.54 -4.34
C LEU A 182 25.45 5.67 -3.55
N LYS A 183 24.69 6.45 -2.75
CA LYS A 183 25.22 7.55 -1.94
C LYS A 183 25.91 7.03 -0.68
N SER A 184 26.94 7.75 -0.23
CA SER A 184 27.56 7.54 1.09
C SER A 184 26.67 8.05 2.22
N MET A 185 26.95 7.67 3.48
CA MET A 185 26.26 8.20 4.65
C MET A 185 26.39 9.72 4.79
N GLU A 186 27.57 10.26 4.47
CA GLU A 186 27.83 11.71 4.50
C GLU A 186 26.94 12.44 3.48
N GLU A 187 26.83 11.91 2.26
CA GLU A 187 25.95 12.49 1.24
C GLU A 187 24.47 12.42 1.63
N ILE A 188 24.04 11.30 2.25
CA ILE A 188 22.64 11.12 2.68
C ILE A 188 22.27 12.07 3.83
N ALA A 189 23.22 12.44 4.69
CA ALA A 189 22.99 13.38 5.78
C ALA A 189 22.52 14.77 5.30
N HIS A 190 22.80 15.12 4.05
CA HIS A 190 22.53 16.44 3.47
C HIS A 190 21.49 16.43 2.35
N VAL A 191 20.82 15.30 2.09
CA VAL A 191 19.80 15.23 1.04
C VAL A 191 18.56 16.02 1.40
N THR A 192 17.99 16.62 0.38
CA THR A 192 16.74 17.39 0.48
C THR A 192 15.53 16.56 0.06
N LYS A 193 14.33 17.05 0.37
CA LYS A 193 13.09 16.44 -0.14
C LYS A 193 13.05 16.39 -1.67
N ALA A 194 13.62 17.40 -2.36
CA ALA A 194 13.69 17.41 -3.81
C ALA A 194 14.57 16.26 -4.36
N ASP A 195 15.63 15.89 -3.66
CA ASP A 195 16.47 14.75 -4.01
C ASP A 195 15.72 13.42 -3.77
N ALA A 196 15.03 13.32 -2.64
CA ALA A 196 14.29 12.12 -2.25
C ALA A 196 13.06 11.87 -3.15
N LEU A 197 12.42 12.92 -3.67
CA LEU A 197 11.26 12.82 -4.56
C LEU A 197 11.62 12.41 -6.00
N ARG A 198 12.90 12.37 -6.37
CA ARG A 198 13.36 11.89 -7.70
C ARG A 198 13.55 10.38 -7.71
N HIS A 199 12.43 9.65 -7.74
CA HIS A 199 12.54 8.19 -7.86
C HIS A 199 13.04 7.78 -9.25
N PRO A 200 14.00 6.81 -9.34
CA PRO A 200 14.64 6.47 -10.62
C PRO A 200 13.72 5.73 -11.61
N THR A 201 12.67 5.05 -11.14
CA THR A 201 11.90 4.11 -11.96
C THR A 201 10.40 4.37 -11.92
N TRP A 202 9.84 4.75 -10.75
CA TRP A 202 8.40 4.85 -10.54
C TRP A 202 7.95 6.30 -10.38
N ASP A 203 6.79 6.64 -10.99
CA ASP A 203 6.06 7.87 -10.69
C ASP A 203 5.01 7.60 -9.63
N MET A 204 5.24 8.09 -8.42
CA MET A 204 4.44 7.76 -7.24
C MET A 204 4.07 9.02 -6.45
N GLY A 205 3.09 8.88 -5.55
CA GLY A 205 2.75 9.93 -4.60
C GLY A 205 3.93 10.30 -3.66
N ALA A 206 3.96 11.53 -3.16
CA ALA A 206 5.07 12.05 -2.37
C ALA A 206 5.41 11.18 -1.15
N LYS A 207 4.38 10.74 -0.38
CA LYS A 207 4.59 9.90 0.83
C LYS A 207 5.36 8.61 0.52
N ILE A 208 4.89 7.83 -0.45
CA ILE A 208 5.51 6.55 -0.79
C ILE A 208 6.88 6.74 -1.45
N THR A 209 7.12 7.86 -2.13
CA THR A 209 8.43 8.19 -2.71
C THR A 209 9.47 8.43 -1.62
N ILE A 210 9.12 9.15 -0.53
CA ILE A 210 10.00 9.30 0.64
C ILE A 210 10.20 7.95 1.37
N ASP A 211 9.15 7.14 1.50
CA ASP A 211 9.27 5.80 2.08
C ASP A 211 10.18 4.89 1.23
N SER A 212 10.16 5.02 -0.08
CA SER A 212 11.09 4.33 -0.98
C SER A 212 12.52 4.82 -0.79
N ALA A 213 12.74 6.13 -0.68
CA ALA A 213 14.06 6.72 -0.47
C ALA A 213 14.71 6.26 0.84
N SER A 214 13.93 6.10 1.92
CA SER A 214 14.37 5.61 3.23
C SER A 214 14.37 4.07 3.34
N MET A 215 13.87 3.36 2.33
CA MET A 215 13.53 1.93 2.35
C MET A 215 12.49 1.53 3.41
N MET A 216 11.77 2.47 4.03
CA MET A 216 10.65 2.15 4.91
C MET A 216 9.51 1.49 4.11
N ASN A 217 9.29 1.88 2.85
CA ASN A 217 8.33 1.20 1.97
C ASN A 217 8.61 -0.30 1.92
N LYS A 218 9.87 -0.69 1.70
CA LYS A 218 10.29 -2.09 1.69
C LYS A 218 10.15 -2.75 3.07
N GLY A 219 10.39 -2.00 4.13
CA GLY A 219 10.14 -2.46 5.50
C GLY A 219 8.66 -2.81 5.73
N PHE A 220 7.75 -1.98 5.26
CA PHE A 220 6.31 -2.26 5.34
C PHE A 220 5.92 -3.46 4.48
N GLU A 221 6.50 -3.61 3.32
CA GLU A 221 6.28 -4.76 2.46
C GLU A 221 6.77 -6.08 3.06
N VAL A 222 7.85 -6.07 3.84
CA VAL A 222 8.28 -7.23 4.63
C VAL A 222 7.20 -7.64 5.64
N ILE A 223 6.60 -6.67 6.34
CA ILE A 223 5.52 -6.93 7.29
C ILE A 223 4.26 -7.42 6.57
N GLU A 224 3.89 -6.81 5.46
CA GLU A 224 2.75 -7.21 4.63
C GLU A 224 2.93 -8.65 4.09
N ALA A 225 4.13 -9.01 3.60
CA ALA A 225 4.44 -10.34 3.09
C ALA A 225 4.28 -11.43 4.16
N LYS A 226 4.71 -11.17 5.41
CA LYS A 226 4.49 -12.08 6.53
C LYS A 226 3.00 -12.44 6.67
N TRP A 227 2.14 -11.44 6.65
CA TRP A 227 0.71 -11.64 6.85
C TRP A 227 0.04 -12.28 5.64
N LEU A 228 0.29 -11.79 4.42
CA LEU A 228 -0.37 -12.31 3.21
C LEU A 228 -0.01 -13.76 2.90
N PHE A 229 1.24 -14.16 3.16
CA PHE A 229 1.75 -15.47 2.74
C PHE A 229 2.04 -16.42 3.91
N GLY A 230 1.77 -16.00 5.15
CA GLY A 230 1.91 -16.85 6.34
C GLY A 230 3.35 -17.31 6.59
N VAL A 231 4.35 -16.48 6.25
CA VAL A 231 5.77 -16.78 6.44
C VAL A 231 6.34 -16.04 7.65
N GLU A 232 7.44 -16.57 8.21
CA GLU A 232 8.18 -15.87 9.26
C GLU A 232 9.14 -14.84 8.69
N ALA A 233 9.53 -13.85 9.52
CA ALA A 233 10.40 -12.75 9.08
C ALA A 233 11.75 -13.24 8.52
N ASN A 234 12.30 -14.34 9.03
CA ASN A 234 13.56 -14.92 8.56
C ASN A 234 13.44 -15.65 7.21
N GLN A 235 12.22 -15.88 6.73
CA GLN A 235 11.94 -16.41 5.40
C GLN A 235 11.81 -15.29 4.34
N ILE A 236 11.89 -14.02 4.73
CA ILE A 236 11.77 -12.89 3.80
C ILE A 236 13.13 -12.27 3.59
N GLN A 237 13.67 -12.39 2.39
CA GLN A 237 14.94 -11.80 1.98
C GLN A 237 14.71 -10.63 1.04
N VAL A 238 15.17 -9.45 1.44
CA VAL A 238 15.12 -8.25 0.60
C VAL A 238 16.29 -8.26 -0.38
N LEU A 239 15.98 -8.06 -1.67
CA LEU A 239 16.94 -7.96 -2.76
C LEU A 239 16.83 -6.59 -3.43
N VAL A 240 17.92 -5.83 -3.47
CA VAL A 240 17.94 -4.59 -4.25
C VAL A 240 18.14 -4.92 -5.73
N HIS A 241 17.10 -4.65 -6.54
CA HIS A 241 17.06 -4.89 -7.98
C HIS A 241 16.72 -3.57 -8.71
N PRO A 242 17.72 -2.78 -9.12
CA PRO A 242 17.52 -1.42 -9.62
C PRO A 242 16.68 -1.32 -10.89
N GLN A 243 16.72 -2.35 -11.75
CA GLN A 243 15.97 -2.37 -13.00
C GLN A 243 14.45 -2.53 -12.78
N SER A 244 14.03 -3.02 -11.60
CA SER A 244 12.62 -3.26 -11.25
C SER A 244 11.85 -4.08 -12.29
N ILE A 245 12.53 -5.01 -12.95
CA ILE A 245 11.96 -5.95 -13.95
C ILE A 245 11.43 -7.20 -13.25
N VAL A 246 12.19 -7.75 -12.31
CA VAL A 246 11.73 -8.81 -11.40
C VAL A 246 10.98 -8.13 -10.27
N HIS A 247 9.67 -8.35 -10.21
CA HIS A 247 8.82 -7.70 -9.20
C HIS A 247 8.81 -8.43 -7.87
N SER A 248 9.23 -9.64 -7.77
CA SER A 248 9.61 -10.48 -6.63
C SER A 248 9.56 -11.95 -7.04
N ALA A 249 10.04 -12.82 -6.15
CA ALA A 249 10.09 -14.26 -6.41
C ALA A 249 9.83 -15.08 -5.14
N VAL A 250 9.54 -16.37 -5.34
CA VAL A 250 9.41 -17.36 -4.30
C VAL A 250 10.41 -18.48 -4.54
N GLN A 251 11.21 -18.79 -3.54
CA GLN A 251 12.06 -19.97 -3.51
C GLN A 251 11.37 -21.09 -2.74
N PHE A 252 11.29 -22.27 -3.33
CA PHE A 252 10.71 -23.47 -2.74
C PHE A 252 11.79 -24.36 -2.12
N GLN A 253 11.37 -25.35 -1.31
CA GLN A 253 12.29 -26.24 -0.60
C GLN A 253 13.15 -27.13 -1.50
N ASP A 254 12.78 -27.34 -2.76
CA ASP A 254 13.58 -28.04 -3.77
C ASP A 254 14.67 -27.17 -4.38
N GLY A 255 14.75 -25.89 -3.97
CA GLY A 255 15.68 -24.89 -4.48
C GLY A 255 15.22 -24.19 -5.75
N SER A 256 14.05 -24.54 -6.31
CA SER A 256 13.51 -23.82 -7.46
C SER A 256 13.03 -22.43 -7.09
N VAL A 257 13.14 -21.49 -8.03
CA VAL A 257 12.69 -20.09 -7.87
C VAL A 257 11.68 -19.74 -8.94
N LYS A 258 10.49 -19.31 -8.55
CA LYS A 258 9.48 -18.74 -9.46
C LYS A 258 9.39 -17.24 -9.25
N ALA A 259 9.39 -16.48 -10.34
CA ALA A 259 9.35 -15.02 -10.32
C ALA A 259 8.33 -14.49 -11.33
N GLN A 260 7.72 -13.36 -11.01
CA GLN A 260 6.96 -12.60 -11.99
C GLN A 260 7.82 -11.42 -12.48
N LEU A 261 7.91 -11.29 -13.80
CA LEU A 261 8.64 -10.25 -14.49
C LEU A 261 7.67 -9.39 -15.29
N GLY A 262 7.98 -8.10 -15.41
CA GLY A 262 7.19 -7.16 -16.21
C GLY A 262 7.84 -5.79 -16.30
N VAL A 263 7.23 -4.91 -17.10
CA VAL A 263 7.54 -3.47 -17.04
C VAL A 263 6.91 -2.88 -15.76
N PRO A 264 7.47 -1.79 -15.20
CA PRO A 264 6.90 -1.11 -14.04
C PRO A 264 5.57 -0.41 -14.38
N ASP A 265 4.46 -1.14 -14.25
CA ASP A 265 3.11 -0.66 -14.55
C ASP A 265 2.12 -1.23 -13.53
N MET A 266 1.56 -0.35 -12.68
CA MET A 266 0.62 -0.76 -11.63
C MET A 266 -0.73 -1.26 -12.18
N ARG A 267 -1.08 -0.98 -13.43
CA ARG A 267 -2.29 -1.54 -14.04
C ARG A 267 -2.24 -3.06 -14.12
N LEU A 268 -1.05 -3.67 -14.23
CA LEU A 268 -0.90 -5.12 -14.27
C LEU A 268 -1.37 -5.78 -12.96
N PRO A 269 -0.82 -5.44 -11.77
CA PRO A 269 -1.30 -6.03 -10.52
C PRO A 269 -2.74 -5.63 -10.16
N ILE A 270 -3.18 -4.42 -10.48
CA ILE A 270 -4.56 -3.99 -10.30
C ILE A 270 -5.51 -4.88 -11.14
N GLN A 271 -5.22 -5.02 -12.43
CA GLN A 271 -6.02 -5.86 -13.33
C GLN A 271 -6.05 -7.31 -12.86
N TYR A 272 -4.90 -7.85 -12.44
CA TYR A 272 -4.83 -9.23 -11.97
C TYR A 272 -5.68 -9.45 -10.71
N ALA A 273 -5.65 -8.51 -9.76
CA ALA A 273 -6.54 -8.57 -8.60
C ALA A 273 -8.03 -8.54 -8.97
N PHE A 274 -8.42 -7.71 -9.96
CA PHE A 274 -9.81 -7.64 -10.42
C PHE A 274 -10.26 -8.89 -11.18
N SER A 275 -9.36 -9.52 -11.94
CA SER A 275 -9.68 -10.61 -12.86
C SER A 275 -9.35 -12.01 -12.34
N PHE A 276 -8.61 -12.12 -11.24
CA PHE A 276 -8.16 -13.42 -10.72
C PHE A 276 -9.29 -14.47 -10.77
N PRO A 277 -9.01 -15.69 -11.23
CA PRO A 277 -7.71 -16.25 -11.66
C PRO A 277 -7.32 -15.98 -13.13
N GLN A 278 -8.10 -15.21 -13.87
CA GLN A 278 -7.90 -14.96 -15.29
C GLN A 278 -6.84 -13.88 -15.55
N ARG A 279 -6.10 -14.03 -16.67
CA ARG A 279 -5.23 -12.97 -17.20
C ARG A 279 -5.91 -12.33 -18.39
N LEU A 280 -6.33 -11.08 -18.23
CA LEU A 280 -6.94 -10.31 -19.30
C LEU A 280 -5.87 -9.64 -20.18
N HIS A 281 -6.26 -9.18 -21.34
CA HIS A 281 -5.42 -8.28 -22.13
C HIS A 281 -5.19 -6.98 -21.36
N LEU A 282 -4.00 -6.44 -21.44
CA LEU A 282 -3.67 -5.11 -20.90
C LEU A 282 -2.95 -4.34 -22.00
N SER A 283 -3.44 -3.16 -22.35
CA SER A 283 -2.77 -2.26 -23.29
C SER A 283 -1.48 -1.71 -22.67
N GLY A 284 -0.47 -1.44 -23.49
CA GLY A 284 0.79 -0.86 -23.06
C GLY A 284 2.03 -1.65 -23.44
N GLU A 285 3.17 -1.23 -22.92
CA GLU A 285 4.48 -1.79 -23.21
C GLU A 285 4.59 -3.24 -22.69
N ARG A 286 5.34 -4.05 -23.44
CA ARG A 286 5.71 -5.42 -23.04
C ARG A 286 7.18 -5.47 -22.68
N LEU A 287 7.51 -6.30 -21.70
CA LEU A 287 8.90 -6.56 -21.34
C LEU A 287 9.65 -7.16 -22.54
N ASP A 288 10.75 -6.50 -22.91
CA ASP A 288 11.67 -6.95 -23.93
C ASP A 288 12.99 -7.37 -23.26
N LEU A 289 13.19 -8.67 -23.14
CA LEU A 289 14.38 -9.23 -22.50
C LEU A 289 15.67 -8.96 -23.29
N PHE A 290 15.59 -8.72 -24.60
CA PHE A 290 16.75 -8.33 -25.40
C PHE A 290 17.23 -6.91 -25.03
N LYS A 291 16.33 -6.01 -24.68
CA LYS A 291 16.67 -4.68 -24.18
C LYS A 291 17.16 -4.72 -22.73
N ALA A 292 16.59 -5.59 -21.90
CA ALA A 292 16.98 -5.71 -20.49
C ALA A 292 18.42 -6.22 -20.32
N GLN A 293 18.88 -7.15 -21.16
CA GLN A 293 20.21 -7.74 -21.23
C GLN A 293 20.68 -8.45 -19.95
N HIS A 294 20.68 -7.77 -18.81
CA HIS A 294 21.10 -8.32 -17.51
C HIS A 294 20.18 -7.82 -16.37
N LEU A 295 20.16 -8.58 -15.30
CA LEU A 295 19.39 -8.30 -14.08
C LEU A 295 20.35 -8.35 -12.91
N ASP A 296 20.47 -7.22 -12.19
CA ASP A 296 21.40 -7.11 -11.07
C ASP A 296 20.65 -7.22 -9.74
N PHE A 297 21.28 -7.90 -8.77
CA PHE A 297 20.75 -8.07 -7.42
C PHE A 297 21.84 -7.77 -6.40
N PHE A 298 21.50 -6.95 -5.37
CA PHE A 298 22.42 -6.56 -4.30
C PHE A 298 21.76 -6.77 -2.95
N GLU A 299 22.58 -6.92 -1.92
CA GLU A 299 22.11 -6.89 -0.53
C GLU A 299 21.76 -5.45 -0.12
N PRO A 300 20.69 -5.25 0.66
CA PRO A 300 20.40 -3.94 1.24
C PRO A 300 21.37 -3.62 2.38
N ASP A 301 21.85 -2.38 2.43
CA ASP A 301 22.67 -1.89 3.54
C ASP A 301 21.78 -1.43 4.71
N LEU A 302 21.60 -2.29 5.71
CA LEU A 302 20.76 -2.01 6.89
C LEU A 302 21.33 -0.91 7.80
N ASN A 303 22.63 -0.63 7.76
CA ASN A 303 23.21 0.49 8.50
C ASN A 303 22.84 1.82 7.84
N LYS A 304 22.88 1.87 6.52
CA LYS A 304 22.48 3.02 5.71
C LYS A 304 20.99 3.27 5.76
N PHE A 305 20.21 2.21 5.58
CA PHE A 305 18.75 2.26 5.54
C PHE A 305 18.14 1.80 6.87
N ARG A 306 18.38 2.60 7.91
CA ARG A 306 17.93 2.31 9.27
C ARG A 306 16.43 2.06 9.37
N CYS A 307 15.61 2.72 8.54
CA CYS A 307 14.17 2.49 8.51
C CYS A 307 13.80 1.05 8.14
N LEU A 308 14.53 0.43 7.21
CA LEU A 308 14.35 -1.00 6.89
C LEU A 308 14.73 -1.89 8.08
N ALA A 309 15.84 -1.60 8.77
CA ALA A 309 16.26 -2.34 9.96
C ALA A 309 15.20 -2.26 11.08
N LEU A 310 14.63 -1.07 11.33
CA LEU A 310 13.57 -0.85 12.31
C LEU A 310 12.28 -1.62 11.98
N ALA A 311 11.94 -1.76 10.70
CA ALA A 311 10.81 -2.58 10.27
C ALA A 311 11.05 -4.07 10.56
N PHE A 312 12.28 -4.59 10.35
CA PHE A 312 12.65 -5.95 10.76
C PHE A 312 12.63 -6.12 12.28
N GLU A 313 13.05 -5.12 13.05
CA GLU A 313 12.92 -5.15 14.51
C GLU A 313 11.44 -5.22 14.92
N ALA A 314 10.58 -4.39 14.31
CA ALA A 314 9.17 -4.34 14.62
C ALA A 314 8.44 -5.65 14.31
N ILE A 315 8.69 -6.28 13.14
CA ILE A 315 8.05 -7.55 12.76
C ILE A 315 8.49 -8.70 13.69
N ASN A 316 9.74 -8.70 14.13
CA ASN A 316 10.26 -9.71 15.06
C ASN A 316 9.69 -9.53 16.47
N LYS A 317 9.46 -8.28 16.92
CA LYS A 317 8.85 -7.99 18.21
C LYS A 317 7.36 -8.29 18.22
N GLY A 318 6.67 -8.11 17.10
CA GLY A 318 5.25 -8.38 16.93
C GLY A 318 4.35 -7.45 17.73
N GLY A 319 3.14 -7.92 18.07
CA GLY A 319 2.15 -7.13 18.78
C GLY A 319 1.80 -5.83 18.05
N ASN A 320 1.72 -4.73 18.81
CA ASN A 320 1.45 -3.40 18.25
C ASN A 320 2.71 -2.66 17.74
N MET A 321 3.91 -3.29 17.76
CA MET A 321 5.15 -2.60 17.37
C MET A 321 5.14 -2.13 15.91
N PRO A 322 4.65 -2.91 14.91
CA PRO A 322 4.52 -2.40 13.54
C PRO A 322 3.56 -1.21 13.40
N CYS A 323 2.49 -1.16 14.22
CA CYS A 323 1.59 0.01 14.29
C CYS A 323 2.33 1.25 14.78
N ILE A 324 3.16 1.11 15.83
CA ILE A 324 4.01 2.19 16.34
C ILE A 324 4.94 2.73 15.25
N VAL A 325 5.62 1.83 14.52
CA VAL A 325 6.52 2.21 13.41
C VAL A 325 5.76 2.94 12.31
N ASN A 326 4.59 2.44 11.91
CA ASN A 326 3.77 3.11 10.89
C ASN A 326 3.37 4.51 11.32
N ALA A 327 2.83 4.67 12.53
CA ALA A 327 2.39 5.95 13.06
C ALA A 327 3.54 6.97 13.14
N ALA A 328 4.69 6.54 13.66
CA ALA A 328 5.90 7.36 13.72
C ALA A 328 6.38 7.75 12.32
N ASN A 329 6.42 6.79 11.38
CA ASN A 329 6.84 7.05 10.01
C ASN A 329 5.93 8.06 9.29
N GLU A 330 4.62 7.99 9.46
CA GLU A 330 3.71 8.97 8.85
C GLU A 330 3.99 10.40 9.34
N ILE A 331 4.38 10.56 10.61
CA ILE A 331 4.73 11.87 11.19
C ILE A 331 6.06 12.37 10.62
N VAL A 332 7.13 11.55 10.65
CA VAL A 332 8.46 11.99 10.20
C VAL A 332 8.53 12.15 8.68
N ASN A 333 7.81 11.33 7.92
CA ASN A 333 7.69 11.46 6.47
C ASN A 333 7.07 12.82 6.10
N ARG A 334 5.96 13.19 6.74
CA ARG A 334 5.35 14.51 6.59
C ARG A 334 6.31 15.61 7.05
N GLY A 335 6.96 15.41 8.19
CA GLY A 335 7.95 16.37 8.73
C GLY A 335 9.10 16.62 7.75
N PHE A 336 9.62 15.60 7.10
CA PHE A 336 10.66 15.73 6.08
C PHE A 336 10.15 16.48 4.83
N LEU A 337 8.94 16.19 4.37
CA LEU A 337 8.31 16.91 3.25
C LEU A 337 8.06 18.38 3.57
N GLU A 338 7.84 18.72 4.84
CA GLU A 338 7.63 20.09 5.35
C GLU A 338 8.94 20.76 5.85
N ASP A 339 10.12 20.14 5.62
CA ASP A 339 11.45 20.61 6.07
C ASP A 339 11.57 20.79 7.60
N LYS A 340 10.83 19.99 8.39
CA LYS A 340 10.84 20.00 9.86
C LYS A 340 11.84 19.04 10.47
N CYS A 341 12.33 18.05 9.72
CA CYS A 341 13.38 17.13 10.14
C CYS A 341 14.27 16.75 8.97
N GLY A 342 15.52 16.34 9.25
CA GLY A 342 16.45 15.82 8.27
C GLY A 342 16.17 14.35 7.93
N PHE A 343 16.72 13.89 6.80
CA PHE A 343 16.48 12.54 6.30
C PHE A 343 16.94 11.44 7.31
N LEU A 344 18.12 11.55 7.88
CA LEU A 344 18.61 10.59 8.87
C LEU A 344 17.84 10.67 10.19
N GLN A 345 17.38 11.86 10.58
CA GLN A 345 16.58 12.05 11.79
C GLN A 345 15.26 11.26 11.75
N MET A 346 14.72 10.97 10.55
CA MET A 346 13.51 10.14 10.44
C MET A 346 13.69 8.80 11.15
N GLY A 347 14.77 8.09 10.88
CA GLY A 347 15.07 6.81 11.53
C GLY A 347 15.32 6.95 13.04
N ASP A 348 15.95 8.04 13.49
CA ASP A 348 16.20 8.29 14.91
C ASP A 348 14.89 8.52 15.68
N ILE A 349 13.99 9.34 15.15
CA ILE A 349 12.68 9.63 15.75
C ILE A 349 11.82 8.37 15.79
N ILE A 350 11.81 7.56 14.72
CA ILE A 350 11.08 6.28 14.72
C ILE A 350 11.62 5.35 15.81
N ALA A 351 12.94 5.17 15.89
CA ALA A 351 13.57 4.30 16.89
C ALA A 351 13.23 4.74 18.33
N GLU A 352 13.32 6.04 18.61
CA GLU A 352 12.99 6.59 19.93
C GLU A 352 11.50 6.45 20.24
N THR A 353 10.62 6.59 19.22
CA THR A 353 9.17 6.35 19.39
C THR A 353 8.89 4.89 19.74
N MET A 354 9.56 3.94 19.08
CA MET A 354 9.45 2.50 19.39
C MET A 354 9.84 2.17 20.81
N GLN A 355 10.78 2.90 21.39
CA GLN A 355 11.23 2.71 22.77
C GLN A 355 10.27 3.31 23.81
N ARG A 356 9.62 4.44 23.48
CA ARG A 356 8.79 5.21 24.41
C ARG A 356 7.32 4.81 24.40
N ALA A 357 6.82 4.37 23.26
CA ALA A 357 5.41 4.01 23.13
C ALA A 357 5.09 2.73 23.91
N THR A 358 3.86 2.65 24.41
CA THR A 358 3.37 1.51 25.18
C THR A 358 3.28 0.28 24.27
N PHE A 359 4.02 -0.79 24.64
CA PHE A 359 3.99 -2.05 23.91
C PHE A 359 2.87 -2.97 24.45
N ASP A 360 2.05 -3.50 23.52
CA ASP A 360 1.07 -4.55 23.79
C ASP A 360 1.34 -5.73 22.83
N LYS A 361 1.48 -6.92 23.43
CA LYS A 361 1.77 -8.14 22.67
C LYS A 361 0.55 -8.68 21.91
N ASN A 362 -0.66 -8.47 22.44
CA ASN A 362 -1.91 -9.00 21.88
C ASN A 362 -2.95 -7.87 21.71
N PRO A 363 -2.70 -6.91 20.83
CA PRO A 363 -3.52 -5.72 20.72
C PRO A 363 -4.91 -6.02 20.17
N SER A 364 -5.91 -5.42 20.80
CA SER A 364 -7.27 -5.33 20.27
C SER A 364 -7.39 -4.23 19.21
N TYR A 365 -8.52 -4.13 18.52
CA TYR A 365 -8.80 -3.02 17.61
C TYR A 365 -8.66 -1.65 18.33
N ASP A 366 -9.24 -1.50 19.52
CA ASP A 366 -9.14 -0.26 20.30
C ASP A 366 -7.70 0.02 20.72
N THR A 367 -6.91 -1.03 21.01
CA THR A 367 -5.48 -0.89 21.30
C THR A 367 -4.72 -0.33 20.09
N TYR A 368 -5.00 -0.77 18.86
CA TYR A 368 -4.36 -0.22 17.65
C TYR A 368 -4.68 1.27 17.46
N ILE A 369 -5.93 1.69 17.71
CA ILE A 369 -6.32 3.11 17.65
C ILE A 369 -5.56 3.94 18.67
N ALA A 370 -5.50 3.46 19.92
CA ALA A 370 -4.78 4.14 21.00
C ALA A 370 -3.27 4.20 20.73
N THR A 371 -2.69 3.11 20.22
CA THR A 371 -1.27 3.01 19.85
C THR A 371 -0.91 4.00 18.76
N ASP A 372 -1.71 4.08 17.68
CA ASP A 372 -1.48 5.04 16.58
C ASP A 372 -1.49 6.48 17.11
N ALA A 373 -2.46 6.83 17.94
CA ALA A 373 -2.57 8.16 18.54
C ALA A 373 -1.37 8.48 19.46
N GLU A 374 -0.97 7.55 20.33
CA GLU A 374 0.17 7.70 21.24
C GLU A 374 1.48 7.85 20.45
N ALA A 375 1.75 6.97 19.51
CA ALA A 375 2.98 7.00 18.72
C ALA A 375 3.10 8.28 17.88
N ARG A 376 2.01 8.76 17.28
CA ARG A 376 1.97 10.06 16.58
C ARG A 376 2.31 11.23 17.52
N ARG A 377 1.77 11.24 18.72
CA ARG A 377 2.07 12.28 19.72
C ARG A 377 3.56 12.25 20.07
N ILE A 378 4.11 11.08 20.39
CA ILE A 378 5.54 10.93 20.75
C ILE A 378 6.44 11.37 19.60
N ALA A 379 6.19 10.89 18.38
CA ALA A 379 6.99 11.27 17.21
C ALA A 379 6.93 12.78 16.93
N THR A 380 5.77 13.41 17.12
CA THR A 380 5.61 14.86 16.96
C THR A 380 6.41 15.63 18.03
N GLU A 381 6.36 15.18 19.29
CA GLU A 381 7.15 15.78 20.38
C GLU A 381 8.66 15.67 20.13
N LEU A 382 9.12 14.52 19.59
CA LEU A 382 10.52 14.30 19.25
C LEU A 382 10.97 15.15 18.08
N MET A 383 10.15 15.32 17.06
CA MET A 383 10.45 16.13 15.89
C MET A 383 10.56 17.63 16.21
N ASN A 384 9.86 18.11 17.25
CA ASN A 384 9.86 19.51 17.66
C ASN A 384 10.98 19.87 18.64
N LYS A 385 11.84 18.91 19.02
CA LYS A 385 13.03 19.12 19.87
C LYS A 385 14.27 19.43 19.04
#